data_a37403de920a07ac8cd925bbd697f56c
#
_entry.id   a37403de920a07ac8cd925bbd697f56c
#
_cell.length_a   1.000
_cell.length_b   1.000
_cell.length_c   1.000
_cell.angle_alpha   90.00
_cell.angle_beta   90.00
_cell.angle_gamma   90.00
#
_symmetry.space_group_name_H-M   'P 1'
#
loop_
_entity.id
_entity.type
_entity.pdbx_description
1 polymer ?
#
loop_
_entity_poly.entity_id
_entity_poly.type
_entity_poly.pdbx_seq_one_letter_code
_entity_poly.pdbx_strand_id
1 'polypeptide(L)'
;MLSDELVPNPQRPLNALFVITSMPVGGAETLLVNLLRRFRPSHIVPSVACLKEKGPLGEEIAKEFKLTEHWLRSKYDLRVLPSLAHHIRKEKFDAVISVGAGDKMFWGRLAARFASVPVICSALHSTGWPDGVGRMNRWLTRITDAFIAVAKPHGQFLVNFEKFPASKVAVIPNGVDTNRFHPSHESKIQVRRELDLAPGTALVGIVAALRPEKNHALFLNAASRVIDKIPKAHFVIVGDGPERTNIEKTIAALNLGQSVSLLGTRSDTPSLLAAMDVFALTSDNEASPVSILEALSCGVPVVSTRVGSVAESVHDQWNGFTVEPGDVDAVAERVQYLLMNKETAETMGNNGREHVQSHGSLETMVGMYEHLIHSIFDRKTNRIQ
;
A
#
# COMPACT_ATOMS: atom_id res chain seq x y z
N MET A 1 10.46 18.25 9.44
CA MET A 1 9.93 19.36 10.23
C MET A 1 8.57 19.91 9.76
N LEU A 2 7.80 19.17 8.94
CA LEU A 2 6.44 19.59 8.51
C LEU A 2 5.32 18.89 9.30
N SER A 3 5.64 17.95 10.19
CA SER A 3 4.64 17.09 10.86
C SER A 3 3.99 17.72 12.10
N ASP A 4 4.63 18.66 12.76
CA ASP A 4 4.13 19.21 14.04
C ASP A 4 3.27 20.46 13.89
N GLU A 5 3.32 21.11 12.72
CA GLU A 5 2.50 22.31 12.44
C GLU A 5 1.10 22.02 11.88
N LEU A 6 0.86 20.78 11.38
CA LEU A 6 -0.38 20.44 10.67
C LEU A 6 -1.57 20.08 11.56
N VAL A 7 -1.35 19.72 12.81
CA VAL A 7 -2.46 19.35 13.73
C VAL A 7 -2.29 20.12 15.03
N PRO A 8 -3.17 21.12 15.31
CA PRO A 8 -3.23 21.75 16.63
C PRO A 8 -3.43 20.67 17.70
N ASN A 9 -2.79 20.84 18.85
CA ASN A 9 -2.89 19.86 19.94
C ASN A 9 -4.39 19.68 20.30
N PRO A 10 -5.00 18.50 20.11
CA PRO A 10 -6.43 18.36 20.28
C PRO A 10 -6.80 18.47 21.78
N GLN A 11 -8.02 18.89 22.08
CA GLN A 11 -8.50 19.00 23.47
C GLN A 11 -8.49 17.63 24.19
N ARG A 12 -8.65 16.54 23.44
CA ARG A 12 -8.53 15.16 23.90
C ARG A 12 -8.23 14.21 22.74
N PRO A 13 -7.69 13.01 23.02
CA PRO A 13 -7.60 11.98 22.00
C PRO A 13 -8.99 11.51 21.55
N LEU A 14 -9.11 11.13 20.26
CA LEU A 14 -10.31 10.55 19.70
C LEU A 14 -10.20 9.03 19.62
N ASN A 15 -11.24 8.30 20.06
CA ASN A 15 -11.32 6.85 19.91
C ASN A 15 -11.76 6.52 18.48
N ALA A 16 -10.89 5.87 17.70
CA ALA A 16 -11.14 5.53 16.31
C ALA A 16 -11.23 4.03 16.10
N LEU A 17 -12.32 3.55 15.48
CA LEU A 17 -12.51 2.16 15.10
C LEU A 17 -12.22 1.98 13.60
N PHE A 18 -11.24 1.15 13.27
CA PHE A 18 -10.94 0.71 11.92
C PHE A 18 -11.68 -0.59 11.62
N VAL A 19 -12.58 -0.57 10.64
CA VAL A 19 -13.39 -1.74 10.24
C VAL A 19 -12.82 -2.33 8.96
N ILE A 20 -12.40 -3.59 9.03
CA ILE A 20 -11.82 -4.33 7.90
C ILE A 20 -12.45 -5.74 7.82
N THR A 21 -12.37 -6.42 6.67
CA THR A 21 -12.92 -7.77 6.56
C THR A 21 -12.08 -8.80 7.33
N SER A 22 -10.78 -8.83 7.07
CA SER A 22 -9.75 -9.64 7.72
C SER A 22 -8.39 -9.02 7.44
N MET A 23 -7.34 -9.48 8.10
CA MET A 23 -5.98 -8.93 7.96
C MET A 23 -4.99 -10.03 7.55
N PRO A 24 -5.09 -10.55 6.29
CA PRO A 24 -4.05 -11.38 5.72
C PRO A 24 -2.77 -10.57 5.50
N VAL A 25 -1.66 -11.23 5.17
CA VAL A 25 -0.43 -10.54 4.76
C VAL A 25 -0.65 -9.93 3.38
N GLY A 26 -0.74 -8.61 3.32
CA GLY A 26 -0.96 -7.83 2.10
C GLY A 26 -0.58 -6.37 2.27
N GLY A 27 -0.38 -5.65 1.15
CA GLY A 27 0.11 -4.26 1.18
C GLY A 27 -0.82 -3.30 1.94
N ALA A 28 -2.14 -3.39 1.73
CA ALA A 28 -3.11 -2.53 2.39
C ALA A 28 -3.22 -2.83 3.90
N GLU A 29 -3.18 -4.11 4.26
CA GLU A 29 -3.24 -4.56 5.65
C GLU A 29 -1.95 -4.20 6.41
N THR A 30 -0.78 -4.39 5.79
CA THR A 30 0.51 -3.94 6.35
C THR A 30 0.55 -2.43 6.53
N LEU A 31 0.02 -1.67 5.56
CA LEU A 31 -0.09 -0.22 5.66
C LEU A 31 -0.99 0.19 6.83
N LEU A 32 -2.12 -0.50 7.03
CA LEU A 32 -3.00 -0.28 8.19
C LEU A 32 -2.26 -0.54 9.50
N VAL A 33 -1.54 -1.66 9.62
CA VAL A 33 -0.72 -1.96 10.82
C VAL A 33 0.26 -0.83 11.13
N ASN A 34 0.98 -0.37 10.09
CA ASN A 34 1.94 0.72 10.24
C ASN A 34 1.24 2.03 10.66
N LEU A 35 0.08 2.35 10.08
CA LEU A 35 -0.73 3.51 10.45
C LEU A 35 -1.15 3.45 11.92
N LEU A 36 -1.70 2.31 12.37
CA LEU A 36 -2.15 2.13 13.75
C LEU A 36 -1.02 2.33 14.77
N ARG A 37 0.17 1.78 14.48
CA ARG A 37 1.36 1.89 15.36
C ARG A 37 1.95 3.30 15.44
N ARG A 38 1.66 4.15 14.46
CA ARG A 38 2.24 5.49 14.35
C ARG A 38 1.31 6.63 14.76
N PHE A 39 0.03 6.35 15.02
CA PHE A 39 -0.84 7.37 15.60
C PHE A 39 -0.27 7.89 16.92
N ARG A 40 -0.30 9.21 17.10
CA ARG A 40 0.06 9.81 18.37
C ARG A 40 -1.03 9.51 19.41
N PRO A 41 -0.72 8.87 20.55
CA PRO A 41 -1.74 8.52 21.56
C PRO A 41 -2.52 9.71 22.10
N SER A 42 -1.93 10.91 22.07
CA SER A 42 -2.61 12.17 22.39
C SER A 42 -3.63 12.64 21.34
N HIS A 43 -3.60 12.08 20.13
CA HIS A 43 -4.48 12.43 19.02
C HIS A 43 -5.51 11.35 18.75
N ILE A 44 -5.08 10.12 18.49
CA ILE A 44 -5.95 9.01 18.11
C ILE A 44 -5.62 7.78 18.96
N VAL A 45 -6.65 7.19 19.54
CA VAL A 45 -6.59 5.85 20.17
C VAL A 45 -7.26 4.85 19.25
N PRO A 46 -6.49 4.07 18.47
CA PRO A 46 -7.07 3.17 17.47
C PRO A 46 -7.54 1.85 18.06
N SER A 47 -8.59 1.29 17.50
CA SER A 47 -9.08 -0.07 17.70
C SER A 47 -9.46 -0.68 16.36
N VAL A 48 -9.53 -2.01 16.27
CA VAL A 48 -9.82 -2.71 15.02
C VAL A 48 -11.03 -3.65 15.17
N ALA A 49 -11.89 -3.67 14.17
CA ALA A 49 -12.96 -4.67 14.04
C ALA A 49 -12.78 -5.43 12.72
N CYS A 50 -12.39 -6.71 12.81
CA CYS A 50 -12.38 -7.63 11.69
C CYS A 50 -13.77 -8.23 11.52
N LEU A 51 -14.44 -7.99 10.37
CA LEU A 51 -15.79 -8.52 10.16
C LEU A 51 -15.84 -10.05 10.15
N LYS A 52 -14.75 -10.68 9.69
CA LYS A 52 -14.53 -12.13 9.73
C LYS A 52 -13.42 -12.47 10.71
N GLU A 53 -12.58 -13.44 10.39
CA GLU A 53 -11.38 -13.78 11.14
C GLU A 53 -10.34 -12.65 11.08
N LYS A 54 -9.53 -12.55 12.13
CA LYS A 54 -8.47 -11.52 12.23
C LYS A 54 -7.29 -11.72 11.29
N GLY A 55 -7.02 -12.98 10.89
CA GLY A 55 -5.87 -13.29 10.03
C GLY A 55 -4.50 -13.06 10.69
N PRO A 56 -3.39 -13.41 10.01
CA PRO A 56 -2.04 -13.35 10.59
C PRO A 56 -1.62 -11.97 11.12
N LEU A 57 -1.83 -10.91 10.35
CA LEU A 57 -1.51 -9.55 10.82
C LEU A 57 -2.44 -9.10 11.95
N GLY A 58 -3.71 -9.53 11.94
CA GLY A 58 -4.64 -9.26 13.03
C GLY A 58 -4.24 -9.96 14.32
N GLU A 59 -3.68 -11.18 14.26
CA GLU A 59 -3.12 -11.89 15.41
C GLU A 59 -1.91 -11.17 16.00
N GLU A 60 -1.07 -10.60 15.14
CA GLU A 60 0.07 -9.80 15.55
C GLU A 60 -0.38 -8.56 16.32
N ILE A 61 -1.26 -7.73 15.73
CA ILE A 61 -1.65 -6.46 16.32
C ILE A 61 -2.62 -6.59 17.51
N ALA A 62 -3.32 -7.71 17.65
CA ALA A 62 -4.18 -7.97 18.81
C ALA A 62 -3.42 -7.97 20.16
N LYS A 63 -2.08 -8.06 20.12
CA LYS A 63 -1.21 -7.94 21.29
C LYS A 63 -0.96 -6.47 21.70
N GLU A 64 -1.18 -5.54 20.77
CA GLU A 64 -0.87 -4.11 20.92
C GLU A 64 -2.15 -3.26 20.99
N PHE A 65 -3.19 -3.66 20.26
CA PHE A 65 -4.41 -2.89 20.08
C PHE A 65 -5.65 -3.70 20.44
N LYS A 66 -6.71 -3.01 20.86
CA LYS A 66 -8.02 -3.62 21.04
C LYS A 66 -8.54 -4.07 19.66
N LEU A 67 -8.66 -5.40 19.48
CA LEU A 67 -9.17 -6.01 18.26
C LEU A 67 -10.37 -6.91 18.59
N THR A 68 -11.41 -6.82 17.75
CA THR A 68 -12.60 -7.67 17.82
C THR A 68 -12.82 -8.34 16.46
N GLU A 69 -13.40 -9.53 16.46
CA GLU A 69 -13.58 -10.32 15.22
C GLU A 69 -14.92 -11.07 15.18
N HIS A 70 -15.20 -11.75 14.04
CA HIS A 70 -16.38 -12.60 13.86
C HIS A 70 -17.74 -11.88 13.93
N TRP A 71 -17.79 -10.64 13.45
CA TRP A 71 -19.05 -9.89 13.36
C TRP A 71 -19.98 -10.37 12.24
N LEU A 72 -19.43 -10.89 11.13
CA LEU A 72 -20.13 -11.28 9.91
C LEU A 72 -19.98 -12.78 9.66
N ARG A 73 -21.05 -13.57 9.92
CA ARG A 73 -21.04 -15.03 9.69
C ARG A 73 -21.25 -15.40 8.23
N SER A 74 -22.03 -14.59 7.49
CA SER A 74 -22.27 -14.77 6.06
C SER A 74 -22.53 -13.43 5.39
N LYS A 75 -22.45 -13.36 4.07
CA LYS A 75 -22.69 -12.15 3.27
C LYS A 75 -24.03 -11.46 3.57
N TYR A 76 -25.03 -12.23 3.99
CA TYR A 76 -26.39 -11.76 4.25
C TYR A 76 -26.77 -11.73 5.74
N ASP A 77 -25.80 -11.80 6.65
CA ASP A 77 -26.07 -11.77 8.09
C ASP A 77 -26.40 -10.36 8.58
N LEU A 78 -27.69 -10.03 8.60
CA LEU A 78 -28.17 -8.73 9.03
C LEU A 78 -27.93 -8.45 10.52
N ARG A 79 -27.64 -9.47 11.34
CA ARG A 79 -27.33 -9.31 12.77
C ARG A 79 -26.04 -8.55 13.03
N VAL A 80 -25.15 -8.46 12.03
CA VAL A 80 -23.94 -7.63 12.11
C VAL A 80 -24.28 -6.18 12.45
N LEU A 81 -25.37 -5.64 11.91
CA LEU A 81 -25.73 -4.23 12.08
C LEU A 81 -26.04 -3.88 13.56
N PRO A 82 -27.03 -4.49 14.25
CA PRO A 82 -27.31 -4.15 15.65
C PRO A 82 -26.14 -4.50 16.56
N SER A 83 -25.41 -5.59 16.31
CA SER A 83 -24.27 -6.01 17.13
C SER A 83 -23.10 -5.04 17.04
N LEU A 84 -22.69 -4.68 15.83
CA LEU A 84 -21.60 -3.74 15.60
C LEU A 84 -21.98 -2.31 16.08
N ALA A 85 -23.22 -1.87 15.81
CA ALA A 85 -23.71 -0.57 16.31
C ALA A 85 -23.77 -0.51 17.85
N HIS A 86 -24.18 -1.60 18.50
CA HIS A 86 -24.13 -1.69 19.97
C HIS A 86 -22.70 -1.59 20.51
N HIS A 87 -21.78 -2.35 19.91
CA HIS A 87 -20.37 -2.30 20.28
C HIS A 87 -19.79 -0.89 20.12
N ILE A 88 -20.01 -0.26 18.96
CA ILE A 88 -19.53 1.10 18.66
C ILE A 88 -20.05 2.09 19.72
N ARG A 89 -21.33 2.00 20.09
CA ARG A 89 -21.94 2.89 21.09
C ARG A 89 -21.39 2.63 22.49
N LYS A 90 -21.28 1.35 22.88
CA LYS A 90 -20.76 0.93 24.20
C LYS A 90 -19.34 1.43 24.45
N GLU A 91 -18.48 1.32 23.44
CA GLU A 91 -17.07 1.73 23.51
C GLU A 91 -16.87 3.22 23.24
N LYS A 92 -17.96 3.97 22.91
CA LYS A 92 -17.92 5.42 22.71
C LYS A 92 -16.90 5.86 21.66
N PHE A 93 -16.89 5.22 20.49
CA PHE A 93 -16.04 5.64 19.39
C PHE A 93 -16.45 7.00 18.82
N ASP A 94 -15.47 7.87 18.61
CA ASP A 94 -15.63 9.19 18.00
C ASP A 94 -15.53 9.13 16.47
N ALA A 95 -14.77 8.14 15.96
CA ALA A 95 -14.58 7.95 14.51
C ALA A 95 -14.70 6.47 14.14
N VAL A 96 -15.27 6.21 12.97
CA VAL A 96 -15.28 4.89 12.31
C VAL A 96 -14.73 5.04 10.90
N ILE A 97 -13.67 4.28 10.61
CA ILE A 97 -12.99 4.27 9.31
C ILE A 97 -13.10 2.86 8.72
N SER A 98 -13.89 2.69 7.66
CA SER A 98 -13.92 1.43 6.90
C SER A 98 -12.70 1.35 5.97
N VAL A 99 -11.93 0.26 6.05
CA VAL A 99 -10.70 0.08 5.27
C VAL A 99 -10.92 -0.90 4.12
N GLY A 100 -10.91 -0.39 2.90
CA GLY A 100 -11.20 -1.10 1.65
C GLY A 100 -12.66 -1.06 1.24
N ALA A 101 -12.99 -1.58 0.05
CA ALA A 101 -14.31 -1.62 -0.54
C ALA A 101 -15.15 -2.83 -0.09
N GLY A 102 -16.40 -2.92 -0.55
CA GLY A 102 -17.29 -4.06 -0.32
C GLY A 102 -18.04 -4.06 1.01
N ASP A 103 -18.20 -5.24 1.61
CA ASP A 103 -19.04 -5.46 2.80
C ASP A 103 -18.62 -4.58 3.99
N LYS A 104 -17.33 -4.45 4.24
CA LYS A 104 -16.77 -3.63 5.32
C LYS A 104 -17.12 -2.15 5.17
N MET A 105 -17.07 -1.65 3.95
CA MET A 105 -17.44 -0.28 3.62
C MET A 105 -18.95 -0.05 3.84
N PHE A 106 -19.78 -1.04 3.57
CA PHE A 106 -21.21 -0.97 3.78
C PHE A 106 -21.58 -1.06 5.27
N TRP A 107 -21.22 -2.17 5.92
CA TRP A 107 -21.61 -2.44 7.31
C TRP A 107 -20.98 -1.49 8.31
N GLY A 108 -19.70 -1.15 8.14
CA GLY A 108 -18.98 -0.22 9.01
C GLY A 108 -19.66 1.15 9.06
N ARG A 109 -19.96 1.75 7.90
CA ARG A 109 -20.61 3.07 7.82
C ARG A 109 -22.04 3.04 8.34
N LEU A 110 -22.80 2.00 8.00
CA LEU A 110 -24.18 1.88 8.43
C LEU A 110 -24.27 1.71 9.97
N ALA A 111 -23.45 0.85 10.55
CA ALA A 111 -23.38 0.66 12.00
C ALA A 111 -22.94 1.94 12.73
N ALA A 112 -21.95 2.66 12.20
CA ALA A 112 -21.49 3.94 12.73
C ALA A 112 -22.62 4.99 12.72
N ARG A 113 -23.41 5.06 11.64
CA ARG A 113 -24.58 5.95 11.57
C ARG A 113 -25.64 5.62 12.62
N PHE A 114 -25.96 4.34 12.80
CA PHE A 114 -26.91 3.89 13.83
C PHE A 114 -26.38 4.12 15.27
N ALA A 115 -25.06 4.08 15.44
CA ALA A 115 -24.42 4.40 16.70
C ALA A 115 -24.24 5.91 16.95
N SER A 116 -24.63 6.77 16.00
CA SER A 116 -24.49 8.23 16.04
C SER A 116 -23.03 8.70 16.17
N VAL A 117 -22.09 7.97 15.53
CA VAL A 117 -20.67 8.34 15.53
C VAL A 117 -20.46 9.69 14.80
N PRO A 118 -19.70 10.62 15.40
CA PRO A 118 -19.43 11.92 14.79
C PRO A 118 -18.70 11.83 13.45
N VAL A 119 -17.66 10.99 13.33
CA VAL A 119 -16.81 10.90 12.13
C VAL A 119 -16.99 9.55 11.45
N ILE A 120 -17.42 9.54 10.18
CA ILE A 120 -17.60 8.33 9.39
C ILE A 120 -16.82 8.45 8.08
N CYS A 121 -15.74 7.69 7.95
CA CYS A 121 -14.87 7.71 6.78
C CYS A 121 -14.75 6.34 6.12
N SER A 122 -14.30 6.33 4.86
CA SER A 122 -13.91 5.11 4.14
C SER A 122 -12.57 5.33 3.46
N ALA A 123 -11.57 4.53 3.82
CA ALA A 123 -10.27 4.48 3.17
C ALA A 123 -10.28 3.39 2.09
N LEU A 124 -10.02 3.77 0.84
CA LEU A 124 -10.03 2.88 -0.30
C LEU A 124 -8.60 2.72 -0.83
N HIS A 125 -8.18 1.46 -1.05
CA HIS A 125 -6.81 1.11 -1.43
C HIS A 125 -6.72 0.40 -2.80
N SER A 126 -7.82 0.32 -3.54
CA SER A 126 -7.89 -0.30 -4.86
C SER A 126 -8.84 0.45 -5.77
N THR A 127 -8.54 0.41 -7.07
CA THR A 127 -9.44 0.86 -8.13
C THR A 127 -10.48 -0.23 -8.39
N GLY A 128 -11.42 -0.40 -7.48
CA GLY A 128 -12.34 -1.52 -7.32
C GLY A 128 -12.90 -2.16 -8.58
N TRP A 129 -13.17 -3.46 -8.44
CA TRP A 129 -14.11 -4.15 -9.34
C TRP A 129 -15.54 -3.75 -8.95
N PRO A 130 -16.44 -3.53 -9.92
CA PRO A 130 -17.84 -3.28 -9.61
C PRO A 130 -18.42 -4.51 -8.91
N ASP A 131 -18.56 -4.43 -7.59
CA ASP A 131 -19.28 -5.43 -6.83
C ASP A 131 -20.78 -5.07 -6.77
N GLY A 132 -21.64 -6.05 -6.54
CA GLY A 132 -23.09 -5.83 -6.40
C GLY A 132 -23.46 -4.90 -5.24
N VAL A 133 -22.51 -4.58 -4.36
CA VAL A 133 -22.67 -3.69 -3.21
C VAL A 133 -22.38 -2.22 -3.60
N GLY A 134 -21.73 -1.98 -4.74
CA GLY A 134 -21.33 -0.63 -5.18
C GLY A 134 -22.52 0.35 -5.27
N ARG A 135 -23.69 -0.08 -5.78
CA ARG A 135 -24.90 0.75 -5.81
C ARG A 135 -25.40 1.09 -4.42
N MET A 136 -25.40 0.15 -3.48
CA MET A 136 -25.80 0.35 -2.09
C MET A 136 -24.81 1.25 -1.35
N ASN A 137 -23.53 1.13 -1.65
CA ASN A 137 -22.49 2.01 -1.11
C ASN A 137 -22.69 3.48 -1.50
N ARG A 138 -23.25 3.76 -2.68
CA ARG A 138 -23.62 5.13 -3.11
C ARG A 138 -24.71 5.75 -2.23
N TRP A 139 -25.69 5.01 -1.80
CA TRP A 139 -26.74 5.53 -0.89
C TRP A 139 -26.17 5.98 0.44
N LEU A 140 -25.14 5.30 0.94
CA LEU A 140 -24.46 5.66 2.18
C LEU A 140 -23.53 6.86 2.05
N THR A 141 -23.36 7.42 0.85
CA THR A 141 -22.56 8.64 0.61
C THR A 141 -23.05 9.83 1.44
N ARG A 142 -24.38 9.92 1.68
CA ARG A 142 -24.97 10.99 2.49
C ARG A 142 -24.49 10.98 3.92
N ILE A 143 -24.27 9.80 4.51
CA ILE A 143 -23.84 9.61 5.90
C ILE A 143 -22.31 9.51 6.05
N THR A 144 -21.56 9.48 4.95
CA THR A 144 -20.10 9.42 4.94
C THR A 144 -19.54 10.83 4.89
N ASP A 145 -18.56 11.12 5.73
CA ASP A 145 -17.91 12.42 5.81
C ASP A 145 -16.77 12.56 4.80
N ALA A 146 -15.93 11.54 4.70
CA ALA A 146 -14.83 11.51 3.75
C ALA A 146 -14.60 10.12 3.16
N PHE A 147 -14.23 10.10 1.88
CA PHE A 147 -13.67 8.97 1.16
C PHE A 147 -12.18 9.24 0.97
N ILE A 148 -11.33 8.41 1.54
CA ILE A 148 -9.89 8.60 1.51
C ILE A 148 -9.33 7.82 0.32
N ALA A 149 -8.76 8.54 -0.62
CA ALA A 149 -8.03 8.01 -1.77
C ALA A 149 -6.52 8.03 -1.49
N VAL A 150 -5.80 7.04 -2.02
CA VAL A 150 -4.36 6.87 -1.79
C VAL A 150 -3.47 7.62 -2.78
N ALA A 151 -4.06 8.32 -3.75
CA ALA A 151 -3.36 9.10 -4.76
C ALA A 151 -4.34 10.04 -5.48
N LYS A 152 -3.86 11.07 -6.16
CA LYS A 152 -4.73 11.99 -6.94
C LYS A 152 -5.48 11.28 -8.06
N PRO A 153 -4.85 10.43 -8.94
CA PRO A 153 -5.57 9.66 -9.94
C PRO A 153 -6.63 8.74 -9.34
N HIS A 154 -6.33 8.12 -8.18
CA HIS A 154 -7.31 7.33 -7.46
C HIS A 154 -8.48 8.18 -6.95
N GLY A 155 -8.22 9.38 -6.44
CA GLY A 155 -9.28 10.34 -6.07
C GLY A 155 -10.17 10.71 -7.25
N GLN A 156 -9.58 10.96 -8.42
CA GLN A 156 -10.31 11.20 -9.67
C GLN A 156 -11.16 9.99 -10.09
N PHE A 157 -10.64 8.78 -9.94
CA PHE A 157 -11.38 7.54 -10.18
C PHE A 157 -12.61 7.46 -9.26
N LEU A 158 -12.47 7.74 -7.96
CA LEU A 158 -13.57 7.74 -7.00
C LEU A 158 -14.66 8.76 -7.36
N VAL A 159 -14.28 9.93 -7.86
CA VAL A 159 -15.24 10.96 -8.31
C VAL A 159 -15.89 10.56 -9.63
N ASN A 160 -15.09 10.19 -10.64
CA ASN A 160 -15.56 10.02 -12.01
C ASN A 160 -16.25 8.69 -12.24
N PHE A 161 -15.74 7.61 -11.64
CA PHE A 161 -16.26 6.25 -11.83
C PHE A 161 -17.20 5.84 -10.69
N GLU A 162 -16.75 5.93 -9.45
CA GLU A 162 -17.58 5.57 -8.28
C GLU A 162 -18.68 6.60 -7.99
N LYS A 163 -18.59 7.79 -8.61
CA LYS A 163 -19.57 8.89 -8.46
C LYS A 163 -19.67 9.41 -7.03
N PHE A 164 -18.60 9.36 -6.25
CA PHE A 164 -18.57 10.02 -4.96
C PHE A 164 -18.44 11.55 -5.13
N PRO A 165 -19.07 12.37 -4.28
CA PRO A 165 -18.95 13.82 -4.37
C PRO A 165 -17.50 14.27 -4.18
N ALA A 166 -16.99 15.10 -5.09
CA ALA A 166 -15.60 15.60 -5.02
C ALA A 166 -15.29 16.28 -3.68
N SER A 167 -16.29 16.99 -3.10
CA SER A 167 -16.15 17.65 -1.79
C SER A 167 -15.98 16.70 -0.61
N LYS A 168 -16.18 15.40 -0.81
CA LYS A 168 -16.00 14.35 0.20
C LYS A 168 -14.81 13.44 -0.08
N VAL A 169 -14.10 13.65 -1.20
CA VAL A 169 -12.91 12.85 -1.52
C VAL A 169 -11.67 13.57 -0.99
N ALA A 170 -11.00 12.97 -0.03
CA ALA A 170 -9.71 13.41 0.50
C ALA A 170 -8.61 12.51 -0.07
N VAL A 171 -7.49 13.10 -0.48
CA VAL A 171 -6.32 12.35 -0.95
C VAL A 171 -5.29 12.30 0.18
N ILE A 172 -5.00 11.09 0.66
CA ILE A 172 -3.92 10.83 1.62
C ILE A 172 -3.00 9.79 0.98
N PRO A 173 -1.86 10.19 0.43
CA PRO A 173 -0.90 9.28 -0.17
C PRO A 173 -0.43 8.21 0.82
N ASN A 174 -0.15 7.01 0.30
CA ASN A 174 0.49 5.96 1.09
C ASN A 174 1.87 6.44 1.57
N GLY A 175 2.22 6.03 2.79
CA GLY A 175 3.52 6.33 3.37
C GLY A 175 4.33 5.07 3.65
N VAL A 176 5.65 5.20 3.67
CA VAL A 176 6.60 4.15 4.03
C VAL A 176 7.43 4.55 5.26
N ASP A 177 7.78 3.58 6.10
CA ASP A 177 8.71 3.78 7.22
C ASP A 177 10.14 3.95 6.69
N THR A 178 10.58 5.18 6.52
CA THR A 178 11.90 5.54 5.98
C THR A 178 13.07 5.21 6.91
N ASN A 179 12.78 4.88 8.18
CA ASN A 179 13.78 4.37 9.13
C ASN A 179 13.96 2.85 8.97
N ARG A 180 12.89 2.12 8.62
CA ARG A 180 12.96 0.69 8.33
C ARG A 180 13.48 0.42 6.92
N PHE A 181 13.01 1.19 5.94
CA PHE A 181 13.44 1.10 4.53
C PHE A 181 14.49 2.18 4.26
N HIS A 182 15.74 1.80 4.27
CA HIS A 182 16.87 2.72 4.05
C HIS A 182 18.03 2.01 3.34
N PRO A 183 18.93 2.73 2.68
CA PRO A 183 20.14 2.16 2.11
C PRO A 183 20.95 1.45 3.18
N SER A 184 21.40 0.21 2.91
CA SER A 184 22.21 -0.58 3.86
C SER A 184 23.26 -1.38 3.12
N HIS A 185 24.53 -1.00 3.33
CA HIS A 185 25.65 -1.73 2.76
C HIS A 185 25.79 -3.14 3.35
N GLU A 186 25.50 -3.29 4.64
CA GLU A 186 25.53 -4.57 5.33
C GLU A 186 24.48 -5.53 4.76
N SER A 187 23.23 -5.06 4.60
CA SER A 187 22.16 -5.83 3.97
C SER A 187 22.52 -6.23 2.54
N LYS A 188 23.15 -5.33 1.77
CA LYS A 188 23.60 -5.63 0.41
C LYS A 188 24.60 -6.78 0.37
N ILE A 189 25.57 -6.81 1.29
CA ILE A 189 26.55 -7.90 1.40
C ILE A 189 25.86 -9.20 1.84
N GLN A 190 25.01 -9.15 2.87
CA GLN A 190 24.35 -10.32 3.43
C GLN A 190 23.43 -11.00 2.40
N VAL A 191 22.55 -10.24 1.75
CA VAL A 191 21.61 -10.77 0.75
C VAL A 191 22.35 -11.34 -0.45
N ARG A 192 23.39 -10.67 -0.94
CA ARG A 192 24.19 -11.17 -2.06
C ARG A 192 24.90 -12.49 -1.73
N ARG A 193 25.34 -12.65 -0.50
CA ARG A 193 25.91 -13.92 -0.02
C ARG A 193 24.85 -15.02 0.11
N GLU A 194 23.67 -14.69 0.66
CA GLU A 194 22.55 -15.63 0.77
C GLU A 194 22.11 -16.17 -0.60
N LEU A 195 22.11 -15.29 -1.60
CA LEU A 195 21.74 -15.64 -2.98
C LEU A 195 22.90 -16.24 -3.80
N ASP A 196 24.06 -16.48 -3.18
CA ASP A 196 25.29 -16.99 -3.81
C ASP A 196 25.69 -16.21 -5.07
N LEU A 197 25.56 -14.88 -5.02
CA LEU A 197 25.87 -14.00 -6.15
C LEU A 197 27.35 -13.72 -6.24
N ALA A 198 27.95 -13.99 -7.40
CA ALA A 198 29.33 -13.65 -7.67
C ALA A 198 29.58 -12.13 -7.58
N PRO A 199 30.81 -11.69 -7.23
CA PRO A 199 31.17 -10.27 -7.24
C PRO A 199 30.86 -9.61 -8.59
N GLY A 200 30.22 -8.44 -8.52
CA GLY A 200 29.85 -7.67 -9.72
C GLY A 200 28.55 -8.13 -10.41
N THR A 201 27.85 -9.15 -9.88
CA THR A 201 26.51 -9.51 -10.35
C THR A 201 25.53 -8.35 -10.14
N ALA A 202 24.84 -7.93 -11.19
CA ALA A 202 23.76 -6.95 -11.07
C ALA A 202 22.50 -7.62 -10.51
N LEU A 203 21.83 -7.01 -9.53
CA LEU A 203 20.62 -7.55 -8.90
C LEU A 203 19.41 -6.70 -9.23
N VAL A 204 18.44 -7.27 -9.94
CA VAL A 204 17.17 -6.64 -10.29
C VAL A 204 16.04 -7.36 -9.56
N GLY A 205 15.11 -6.64 -8.94
CA GLY A 205 14.05 -7.31 -8.19
C GLY A 205 12.67 -6.73 -8.40
N ILE A 206 11.66 -7.58 -8.15
CA ILE A 206 10.25 -7.22 -8.01
C ILE A 206 9.74 -7.72 -6.66
N VAL A 207 9.03 -6.86 -5.92
CA VAL A 207 8.36 -7.20 -4.66
C VAL A 207 6.86 -6.98 -4.86
N ALA A 208 6.13 -8.07 -5.09
CA ALA A 208 4.69 -8.03 -5.37
C ALA A 208 4.04 -9.39 -5.10
N ALA A 209 2.75 -9.40 -4.70
CA ALA A 209 1.96 -10.63 -4.68
C ALA A 209 1.89 -11.25 -6.08
N LEU A 210 1.97 -12.58 -6.18
CA LEU A 210 1.92 -13.29 -7.46
C LEU A 210 0.48 -13.38 -7.97
N ARG A 211 -0.03 -12.24 -8.48
CA ARG A 211 -1.38 -12.07 -9.03
C ARG A 211 -1.31 -11.65 -10.49
N PRO A 212 -2.37 -11.92 -11.30
CA PRO A 212 -2.39 -11.58 -12.72
C PRO A 212 -2.07 -10.11 -13.00
N GLU A 213 -2.64 -9.19 -12.23
CA GLU A 213 -2.47 -7.74 -12.41
C GLU A 213 -1.05 -7.23 -12.16
N LYS A 214 -0.16 -8.05 -11.56
CA LYS A 214 1.26 -7.71 -11.35
C LYS A 214 2.15 -8.07 -12.54
N ASN A 215 1.62 -8.83 -13.49
CA ASN A 215 2.22 -9.16 -14.78
C ASN A 215 3.70 -9.59 -14.69
N HIS A 216 3.97 -10.62 -13.85
CA HIS A 216 5.32 -11.18 -13.70
C HIS A 216 5.86 -11.78 -15.02
N ALA A 217 4.97 -12.11 -15.97
CA ALA A 217 5.38 -12.55 -17.29
C ALA A 217 6.14 -11.44 -18.05
N LEU A 218 5.67 -10.19 -17.96
CA LEU A 218 6.37 -9.03 -18.52
C LEU A 218 7.76 -8.87 -17.90
N PHE A 219 7.87 -8.98 -16.57
CA PHE A 219 9.15 -8.94 -15.85
C PHE A 219 10.12 -10.01 -16.34
N LEU A 220 9.66 -11.26 -16.48
CA LEU A 220 10.50 -12.38 -16.91
C LEU A 220 10.94 -12.26 -18.38
N ASN A 221 10.05 -11.80 -19.27
CA ASN A 221 10.42 -11.56 -20.66
C ASN A 221 11.46 -10.42 -20.78
N ALA A 222 11.32 -9.35 -20.00
CA ALA A 222 12.33 -8.31 -19.92
C ALA A 222 13.65 -8.82 -19.33
N ALA A 223 13.59 -9.66 -18.28
CA ALA A 223 14.78 -10.30 -17.70
C ALA A 223 15.57 -11.12 -18.72
N SER A 224 14.88 -11.92 -19.56
CA SER A 224 15.53 -12.66 -20.66
C SER A 224 16.34 -11.74 -21.56
N ARG A 225 15.76 -10.60 -21.99
CA ARG A 225 16.45 -9.64 -22.87
C ARG A 225 17.59 -8.90 -22.18
N VAL A 226 17.48 -8.66 -20.87
CA VAL A 226 18.58 -8.07 -20.08
C VAL A 226 19.74 -9.06 -19.98
N ILE A 227 19.48 -10.34 -19.69
CA ILE A 227 20.49 -11.38 -19.53
C ILE A 227 21.25 -11.63 -20.82
N ASP A 228 20.58 -11.55 -21.99
CA ASP A 228 21.23 -11.64 -23.29
C ASP A 228 22.37 -10.61 -23.48
N LYS A 229 22.22 -9.41 -22.92
CA LYS A 229 23.22 -8.33 -23.00
C LYS A 229 24.11 -8.22 -21.78
N ILE A 230 23.59 -8.59 -20.59
CA ILE A 230 24.28 -8.55 -19.31
C ILE A 230 24.19 -9.93 -18.66
N PRO A 231 24.98 -10.92 -19.09
CA PRO A 231 24.88 -12.31 -18.61
C PRO A 231 25.09 -12.50 -17.11
N LYS A 232 25.70 -11.52 -16.43
CA LYS A 232 25.88 -11.51 -14.98
C LYS A 232 24.72 -10.84 -14.23
N ALA A 233 23.60 -10.52 -14.88
CA ALA A 233 22.42 -10.02 -14.19
C ALA A 233 21.67 -11.18 -13.53
N HIS A 234 21.24 -10.96 -12.29
CA HIS A 234 20.39 -11.87 -11.54
C HIS A 234 19.08 -11.18 -11.15
N PHE A 235 17.98 -11.92 -11.26
CA PHE A 235 16.65 -11.38 -11.00
C PHE A 235 16.03 -12.08 -9.80
N VAL A 236 15.32 -11.33 -8.95
CA VAL A 236 14.60 -11.88 -7.80
C VAL A 236 13.13 -11.49 -7.84
N ILE A 237 12.29 -12.48 -7.56
CA ILE A 237 10.85 -12.29 -7.41
C ILE A 237 10.51 -12.58 -5.95
N VAL A 238 10.02 -11.55 -5.24
CA VAL A 238 9.64 -11.62 -3.82
C VAL A 238 8.13 -11.51 -3.71
N GLY A 239 7.51 -12.53 -3.16
CA GLY A 239 6.07 -12.64 -2.98
C GLY A 239 5.55 -14.04 -3.23
N ASP A 240 4.28 -14.26 -2.97
CA ASP A 240 3.57 -15.51 -3.25
C ASP A 240 2.14 -15.21 -3.72
N GLY A 241 1.49 -16.20 -4.33
CA GLY A 241 0.14 -16.06 -4.84
C GLY A 241 -0.24 -17.05 -5.92
N PRO A 242 -1.46 -16.93 -6.47
CA PRO A 242 -2.03 -17.90 -7.41
C PRO A 242 -1.23 -18.06 -8.71
N GLU A 243 -0.46 -17.05 -9.13
CA GLU A 243 0.34 -17.12 -10.37
C GLU A 243 1.67 -17.86 -10.22
N ARG A 244 2.02 -18.38 -9.03
CA ARG A 244 3.31 -19.05 -8.77
C ARG A 244 3.63 -20.11 -9.81
N THR A 245 2.72 -21.04 -10.07
CA THR A 245 2.92 -22.13 -11.04
C THR A 245 3.14 -21.61 -12.46
N ASN A 246 2.44 -20.53 -12.87
CA ASN A 246 2.60 -19.93 -14.18
C ASN A 246 3.97 -19.23 -14.31
N ILE A 247 4.42 -18.58 -13.26
CA ILE A 247 5.74 -17.95 -13.18
C ILE A 247 6.86 -19.00 -13.29
N GLU A 248 6.77 -20.12 -12.54
CA GLU A 248 7.73 -21.21 -12.61
C GLU A 248 7.81 -21.84 -14.01
N LYS A 249 6.66 -22.01 -14.68
CA LYS A 249 6.62 -22.48 -16.08
C LYS A 249 7.28 -21.46 -17.03
N THR A 250 7.06 -20.18 -16.83
CA THR A 250 7.66 -19.12 -17.66
C THR A 250 9.18 -19.08 -17.48
N ILE A 251 9.69 -19.20 -16.25
CA ILE A 251 11.13 -19.29 -15.95
C ILE A 251 11.76 -20.47 -16.70
N ALA A 252 11.11 -21.63 -16.66
CA ALA A 252 11.58 -22.84 -17.37
C ALA A 252 11.55 -22.65 -18.89
N ALA A 253 10.46 -22.13 -19.45
CA ALA A 253 10.30 -21.91 -20.89
C ALA A 253 11.32 -20.92 -21.48
N LEU A 254 11.71 -19.91 -20.68
CA LEU A 254 12.71 -18.91 -21.06
C LEU A 254 14.15 -19.32 -20.67
N ASN A 255 14.37 -20.52 -20.11
CA ASN A 255 15.67 -21.02 -19.64
C ASN A 255 16.35 -20.11 -18.59
N LEU A 256 15.55 -19.46 -17.71
CA LEU A 256 16.02 -18.47 -16.74
C LEU A 256 16.39 -19.06 -15.38
N GLY A 257 16.35 -20.39 -15.19
CA GLY A 257 16.49 -21.03 -13.89
C GLY A 257 17.80 -20.76 -13.13
N GLN A 258 18.88 -20.35 -13.84
CA GLN A 258 20.15 -19.96 -13.21
C GLN A 258 20.25 -18.46 -12.91
N SER A 259 19.37 -17.65 -13.48
CA SER A 259 19.44 -16.19 -13.42
C SER A 259 18.23 -15.55 -12.71
N VAL A 260 17.23 -16.35 -12.33
CA VAL A 260 16.03 -15.88 -11.63
C VAL A 260 15.79 -16.72 -10.38
N SER A 261 15.66 -16.06 -9.22
CA SER A 261 15.30 -16.67 -7.94
C SER A 261 13.87 -16.27 -7.53
N LEU A 262 13.02 -17.27 -7.29
CA LEU A 262 11.67 -17.09 -6.76
C LEU A 262 11.72 -17.27 -5.23
N LEU A 263 11.74 -16.18 -4.47
CA LEU A 263 12.05 -16.19 -3.03
C LEU A 263 10.83 -16.44 -2.13
N GLY A 264 9.60 -16.48 -2.69
CA GLY A 264 8.39 -16.60 -1.89
C GLY A 264 8.12 -15.37 -1.02
N THR A 265 7.28 -15.53 0.00
CA THR A 265 7.00 -14.46 0.96
C THR A 265 8.20 -14.27 1.90
N ARG A 266 8.68 -13.04 2.02
CA ARG A 266 9.82 -12.66 2.86
C ARG A 266 9.41 -11.57 3.86
N SER A 267 9.94 -11.61 5.08
CA SER A 267 9.74 -10.57 6.11
C SER A 267 10.86 -9.53 6.12
N ASP A 268 12.01 -9.84 5.53
CA ASP A 268 13.20 -9.01 5.43
C ASP A 268 13.26 -8.21 4.12
N THR A 269 12.10 -7.81 3.61
CA THR A 269 11.98 -6.98 2.39
C THR A 269 12.85 -5.71 2.41
N PRO A 270 13.09 -5.02 3.56
CA PRO A 270 14.01 -3.90 3.59
C PRO A 270 15.44 -4.28 3.16
N SER A 271 15.93 -5.42 3.65
CA SER A 271 17.28 -5.89 3.29
C SER A 271 17.36 -6.32 1.83
N LEU A 272 16.34 -7.00 1.34
CA LEU A 272 16.26 -7.40 -0.08
C LEU A 272 16.25 -6.19 -1.01
N LEU A 273 15.40 -5.18 -0.71
CA LEU A 273 15.34 -3.95 -1.50
C LEU A 273 16.67 -3.19 -1.46
N ALA A 274 17.27 -3.01 -0.27
CA ALA A 274 18.55 -2.33 -0.14
C ALA A 274 19.72 -3.05 -0.88
N ALA A 275 19.56 -4.33 -1.19
CA ALA A 275 20.56 -5.11 -1.95
C ALA A 275 20.43 -4.98 -3.47
N MET A 276 19.25 -4.54 -3.97
CA MET A 276 18.99 -4.40 -5.41
C MET A 276 19.77 -3.23 -6.01
N ASP A 277 20.11 -3.37 -7.28
CA ASP A 277 20.65 -2.28 -8.10
C ASP A 277 19.54 -1.57 -8.90
N VAL A 278 18.46 -2.30 -9.24
CA VAL A 278 17.25 -1.77 -9.87
C VAL A 278 16.03 -2.49 -9.32
N PHE A 279 14.99 -1.75 -9.01
CA PHE A 279 13.66 -2.29 -8.71
C PHE A 279 12.78 -2.16 -9.94
N ALA A 280 12.07 -3.24 -10.33
CA ALA A 280 11.17 -3.20 -11.48
C ALA A 280 9.77 -3.63 -11.07
N LEU A 281 8.72 -2.86 -11.45
CA LEU A 281 7.32 -3.20 -11.23
C LEU A 281 6.56 -3.14 -12.55
N THR A 282 6.11 -4.30 -13.03
CA THR A 282 5.55 -4.49 -14.37
C THR A 282 4.02 -4.61 -14.40
N SER A 283 3.36 -4.07 -13.40
CA SER A 283 1.91 -4.22 -13.20
C SER A 283 1.08 -3.63 -14.35
N ASP A 284 -0.07 -4.25 -14.60
CA ASP A 284 -1.10 -3.73 -15.52
C ASP A 284 -2.08 -2.78 -14.82
N ASN A 285 -2.13 -2.83 -13.49
CA ASN A 285 -3.00 -1.96 -12.69
C ASN A 285 -2.45 -1.74 -11.27
N GLU A 286 -2.39 -0.49 -10.84
CA GLU A 286 -1.99 -0.08 -9.49
C GLU A 286 -2.84 1.10 -9.01
N ALA A 287 -3.21 1.08 -7.75
CA ALA A 287 -3.80 2.27 -7.13
C ALA A 287 -2.71 3.20 -6.58
N SER A 288 -1.80 2.64 -5.77
CA SER A 288 -0.61 3.32 -5.22
C SER A 288 0.34 2.26 -4.65
N PRO A 289 1.31 1.79 -5.44
CA PRO A 289 2.16 0.65 -5.06
C PRO A 289 3.17 1.05 -3.97
N VAL A 290 2.97 0.51 -2.77
CA VAL A 290 3.86 0.79 -1.61
C VAL A 290 5.28 0.28 -1.88
N SER A 291 5.44 -0.83 -2.61
CA SER A 291 6.76 -1.39 -2.93
C SER A 291 7.66 -0.45 -3.75
N ILE A 292 7.07 0.46 -4.55
CA ILE A 292 7.85 1.54 -5.20
C ILE A 292 8.39 2.51 -4.15
N LEU A 293 7.56 2.94 -3.19
CA LEU A 293 8.02 3.84 -2.12
C LEU A 293 9.08 3.18 -1.25
N GLU A 294 8.94 1.87 -0.98
CA GLU A 294 9.90 1.08 -0.23
C GLU A 294 11.26 1.00 -0.96
N ALA A 295 11.24 0.74 -2.27
CA ALA A 295 12.45 0.70 -3.10
C ALA A 295 13.15 2.06 -3.18
N LEU A 296 12.39 3.13 -3.48
CA LEU A 296 12.91 4.51 -3.49
C LEU A 296 13.46 4.92 -2.12
N SER A 297 12.79 4.53 -1.03
CA SER A 297 13.26 4.78 0.34
C SER A 297 14.61 4.09 0.62
N CYS A 298 14.85 2.92 0.02
CA CYS A 298 16.14 2.23 0.07
C CYS A 298 17.20 2.84 -0.89
N GLY A 299 16.89 3.92 -1.59
CA GLY A 299 17.80 4.54 -2.56
C GLY A 299 17.96 3.73 -3.86
N VAL A 300 16.99 2.90 -4.21
CA VAL A 300 17.02 2.05 -5.40
C VAL A 300 16.20 2.69 -6.51
N PRO A 301 16.79 2.92 -7.71
CA PRO A 301 16.06 3.47 -8.83
C PRO A 301 15.02 2.49 -9.35
N VAL A 302 13.90 3.02 -9.84
CA VAL A 302 12.71 2.25 -10.22
C VAL A 302 12.49 2.26 -11.72
N VAL A 303 12.19 1.10 -12.30
CA VAL A 303 11.59 0.97 -13.64
C VAL A 303 10.18 0.43 -13.47
N SER A 304 9.16 1.16 -13.90
CA SER A 304 7.77 0.70 -13.72
C SER A 304 6.89 1.02 -14.91
N THR A 305 5.88 0.19 -15.13
CA THR A 305 4.79 0.50 -16.06
C THR A 305 4.00 1.71 -15.57
N ARG A 306 3.61 2.59 -16.51
CA ARG A 306 2.87 3.84 -16.22
C ARG A 306 1.38 3.54 -16.02
N VAL A 307 1.03 2.96 -14.89
CA VAL A 307 -0.35 2.61 -14.54
C VAL A 307 -0.77 3.27 -13.23
N GLY A 308 -2.06 3.57 -13.09
CA GLY A 308 -2.64 4.13 -11.86
C GLY A 308 -1.91 5.39 -11.38
N SER A 309 -1.36 5.34 -10.17
CA SER A 309 -0.63 6.47 -9.57
C SER A 309 0.90 6.34 -9.63
N VAL A 310 1.45 5.40 -10.38
CA VAL A 310 2.91 5.20 -10.46
C VAL A 310 3.64 6.50 -10.79
N ALA A 311 3.13 7.32 -11.72
CA ALA A 311 3.73 8.59 -12.10
C ALA A 311 3.75 9.66 -10.98
N GLU A 312 3.03 9.48 -9.88
CA GLU A 312 3.14 10.35 -8.70
C GLU A 312 4.34 9.99 -7.81
N SER A 313 4.83 8.74 -7.89
CA SER A 313 5.99 8.27 -7.12
C SER A 313 7.24 8.16 -7.97
N VAL A 314 7.11 7.75 -9.25
CA VAL A 314 8.21 7.60 -10.20
C VAL A 314 8.16 8.75 -11.21
N HIS A 315 9.01 9.73 -11.01
CA HIS A 315 9.20 10.85 -11.93
C HIS A 315 10.22 10.44 -12.99
N ASP A 316 9.74 10.31 -14.24
CA ASP A 316 10.54 9.82 -15.35
C ASP A 316 11.85 10.57 -15.50
N GLN A 317 12.96 9.84 -15.67
CA GLN A 317 14.33 10.33 -15.80
C GLN A 317 14.89 11.09 -14.56
N TRP A 318 14.13 11.17 -13.46
CA TRP A 318 14.60 11.85 -12.25
C TRP A 318 14.90 10.88 -11.10
N ASN A 319 13.97 9.98 -10.77
CA ASN A 319 14.16 8.94 -9.74
C ASN A 319 13.92 7.52 -10.26
N GLY A 320 13.77 7.37 -11.58
CA GLY A 320 13.53 6.12 -12.26
C GLY A 320 12.99 6.33 -13.67
N PHE A 321 12.41 5.29 -14.23
CA PHE A 321 11.77 5.34 -15.54
C PHE A 321 10.34 4.79 -15.49
N THR A 322 9.45 5.42 -16.24
CA THR A 322 8.11 4.91 -16.49
C THR A 322 8.00 4.47 -17.95
N VAL A 323 7.40 3.31 -18.21
CA VAL A 323 7.21 2.73 -19.54
C VAL A 323 5.74 2.41 -19.78
N GLU A 324 5.34 2.27 -21.03
CA GLU A 324 3.96 1.87 -21.34
C GLU A 324 3.68 0.41 -20.89
N PRO A 325 2.47 0.10 -20.41
CA PRO A 325 2.09 -1.26 -20.04
C PRO A 325 2.25 -2.23 -21.20
N GLY A 326 2.82 -3.40 -20.94
CA GLY A 326 3.05 -4.45 -21.96
C GLY A 326 4.30 -4.28 -22.80
N ASP A 327 5.03 -3.17 -22.69
CA ASP A 327 6.26 -2.92 -23.45
C ASP A 327 7.49 -3.59 -22.82
N VAL A 328 7.72 -4.85 -23.24
CA VAL A 328 8.87 -5.68 -22.78
C VAL A 328 10.20 -5.03 -23.15
N ASP A 329 10.31 -4.45 -24.36
CA ASP A 329 11.55 -3.85 -24.86
C ASP A 329 11.92 -2.63 -24.04
N ALA A 330 10.96 -1.73 -23.81
CA ALA A 330 11.21 -0.55 -23.00
C ALA A 330 11.61 -0.90 -21.55
N VAL A 331 10.96 -1.88 -20.91
CA VAL A 331 11.38 -2.35 -19.58
C VAL A 331 12.82 -2.84 -19.61
N ALA A 332 13.16 -3.71 -20.57
CA ALA A 332 14.51 -4.27 -20.68
C ALA A 332 15.57 -3.18 -20.95
N GLU A 333 15.31 -2.26 -21.85
CA GLU A 333 16.22 -1.16 -22.20
C GLU A 333 16.47 -0.24 -21.00
N ARG A 334 15.43 0.13 -20.23
CA ARG A 334 15.59 0.98 -19.04
C ARG A 334 16.34 0.29 -17.92
N VAL A 335 16.09 -1.01 -17.69
CA VAL A 335 16.85 -1.81 -16.72
C VAL A 335 18.33 -1.89 -17.16
N GLN A 336 18.61 -2.24 -18.43
CA GLN A 336 19.98 -2.28 -18.96
C GLN A 336 20.68 -0.93 -18.83
N TYR A 337 19.99 0.17 -19.15
CA TYR A 337 20.53 1.52 -19.01
C TYR A 337 21.00 1.80 -17.58
N LEU A 338 20.17 1.52 -16.58
CA LEU A 338 20.54 1.73 -15.16
C LEU A 338 21.68 0.83 -14.72
N LEU A 339 21.70 -0.44 -15.14
CA LEU A 339 22.77 -1.37 -14.79
C LEU A 339 24.12 -0.98 -15.40
N MET A 340 24.13 -0.37 -16.58
CA MET A 340 25.32 0.07 -17.28
C MET A 340 25.80 1.47 -16.86
N ASN A 341 24.89 2.33 -16.33
CA ASN A 341 25.19 3.71 -15.96
C ASN A 341 25.00 3.92 -14.44
N LYS A 342 25.96 3.39 -13.66
CA LYS A 342 25.89 3.35 -12.19
C LYS A 342 25.73 4.72 -11.55
N GLU A 343 26.43 5.74 -12.04
CA GLU A 343 26.34 7.11 -11.52
C GLU A 343 24.91 7.67 -11.67
N THR A 344 24.28 7.43 -12.84
CA THR A 344 22.88 7.82 -13.07
C THR A 344 21.93 7.04 -12.16
N ALA A 345 22.16 5.73 -11.97
CA ALA A 345 21.36 4.90 -11.09
C ALA A 345 21.43 5.38 -9.62
N GLU A 346 22.63 5.69 -9.14
CA GLU A 346 22.84 6.24 -7.80
C GLU A 346 22.18 7.61 -7.63
N THR A 347 22.30 8.48 -8.62
CA THR A 347 21.64 9.81 -8.61
C THR A 347 20.12 9.66 -8.55
N MET A 348 19.54 8.80 -9.39
CA MET A 348 18.09 8.54 -9.39
C MET A 348 17.63 7.91 -8.08
N GLY A 349 18.39 6.98 -7.52
CA GLY A 349 18.12 6.37 -6.22
C GLY A 349 18.09 7.40 -5.08
N ASN A 350 19.09 8.28 -5.04
CA ASN A 350 19.15 9.37 -4.05
C ASN A 350 17.99 10.35 -4.18
N ASN A 351 17.65 10.77 -5.40
CA ASN A 351 16.48 11.61 -5.67
C ASN A 351 15.19 10.93 -5.19
N GLY A 352 15.05 9.62 -5.44
CA GLY A 352 13.92 8.84 -5.00
C GLY A 352 13.77 8.82 -3.48
N ARG A 353 14.87 8.61 -2.78
CA ARG A 353 14.88 8.64 -1.31
C ARG A 353 14.50 10.00 -0.75
N GLU A 354 15.07 11.08 -1.27
CA GLU A 354 14.73 12.45 -0.86
C GLU A 354 13.24 12.74 -1.06
N HIS A 355 12.71 12.34 -2.22
CA HIS A 355 11.28 12.48 -2.52
C HIS A 355 10.39 11.75 -1.51
N VAL A 356 10.72 10.50 -1.19
CA VAL A 356 9.94 9.70 -0.24
C VAL A 356 10.04 10.25 1.17
N GLN A 357 11.22 10.68 1.61
CA GLN A 357 11.40 11.30 2.92
C GLN A 357 10.57 12.57 3.08
N SER A 358 10.43 13.35 2.01
CA SER A 358 9.72 14.63 2.03
C SER A 358 8.20 14.48 1.86
N HIS A 359 7.73 13.51 1.06
CA HIS A 359 6.33 13.46 0.61
C HIS A 359 5.64 12.11 0.84
N GLY A 360 6.40 11.01 0.93
CA GLY A 360 5.91 9.64 1.04
C GLY A 360 6.25 8.97 2.37
N SER A 361 6.58 9.73 3.43
CA SER A 361 6.88 9.14 4.73
C SER A 361 5.60 8.69 5.45
N LEU A 362 5.75 7.68 6.30
CA LEU A 362 4.67 7.19 7.14
C LEU A 362 4.16 8.27 8.09
N GLU A 363 5.06 9.11 8.60
CA GLU A 363 4.74 10.23 9.49
C GLU A 363 3.84 11.26 8.80
N THR A 364 4.13 11.58 7.54
CA THR A 364 3.29 12.48 6.73
C THR A 364 1.88 11.89 6.54
N MET A 365 1.78 10.61 6.18
CA MET A 365 0.49 9.93 6.03
C MET A 365 -0.31 9.95 7.33
N VAL A 366 0.30 9.60 8.45
CA VAL A 366 -0.34 9.60 9.80
C VAL A 366 -0.85 10.99 10.15
N GLY A 367 -0.03 12.03 10.00
CA GLY A 367 -0.44 13.41 10.25
C GLY A 367 -1.65 13.84 9.43
N MET A 368 -1.72 13.43 8.15
CA MET A 368 -2.88 13.70 7.29
C MET A 368 -4.15 12.98 7.76
N TYR A 369 -4.04 11.71 8.23
CA TYR A 369 -5.18 10.99 8.82
C TYR A 369 -5.65 11.66 10.11
N GLU A 370 -4.75 12.00 11.02
CA GLU A 370 -5.08 12.70 12.27
C GLU A 370 -5.77 14.03 11.99
N HIS A 371 -5.20 14.84 11.10
CA HIS A 371 -5.78 16.12 10.70
C HIS A 371 -7.20 15.97 10.12
N LEU A 372 -7.40 15.01 9.20
CA LEU A 372 -8.71 14.77 8.58
C LEU A 372 -9.75 14.39 9.64
N ILE A 373 -9.43 13.45 10.52
CA ILE A 373 -10.36 12.95 11.54
C ILE A 373 -10.72 14.06 12.52
N HIS A 374 -9.74 14.80 13.05
CA HIS A 374 -9.97 15.90 13.96
C HIS A 374 -10.75 17.04 13.30
N SER A 375 -10.40 17.45 12.09
CA SER A 375 -11.09 18.54 11.39
C SER A 375 -12.59 18.23 11.14
N ILE A 376 -12.93 16.97 10.87
CA ILE A 376 -14.33 16.55 10.72
C ILE A 376 -15.01 16.54 12.09
N PHE A 377 -14.37 16.02 13.11
CA PHE A 377 -14.90 15.95 14.47
C PHE A 377 -15.24 17.34 15.00
N ASP A 378 -14.30 18.26 14.97
CA ASP A 378 -14.45 19.65 15.48
C ASP A 378 -15.53 20.41 14.70
N ARG A 379 -15.57 20.30 13.37
CA ARG A 379 -16.60 20.91 12.55
C ARG A 379 -18.02 20.45 12.91
N LYS A 380 -18.18 19.20 13.36
CA LYS A 380 -19.50 18.63 13.71
C LYS A 380 -19.88 18.91 15.16
N THR A 381 -18.93 18.86 16.06
CA THR A 381 -19.19 19.11 17.50
C THR A 381 -19.35 20.59 17.82
N ASN A 382 -18.57 21.49 17.18
CA ASN A 382 -18.69 22.94 17.35
C ASN A 382 -19.93 23.54 16.64
N ARG A 383 -20.61 22.81 15.74
CA ARG A 383 -21.90 23.24 15.15
C ARG A 383 -23.12 22.93 16.02
N ILE A 384 -22.91 22.19 17.11
CA ILE A 384 -23.97 21.78 18.04
C ILE A 384 -24.00 22.71 19.29
N GLN A 385 -23.01 23.54 19.44
CA GLN A 385 -22.98 24.67 20.39
C GLN A 385 -23.48 25.97 19.69
#